data_a70708384ba87e0509c236ea9f5fbb61
#
_entry.id   a70708384ba87e0509c236ea9f5fbb61
#
_cell.length_a   1.000
_cell.length_b   1.000
_cell.length_c   1.000
_cell.angle_alpha   90.00
_cell.angle_beta   90.00
_cell.angle_gamma   90.00
#
_symmetry.space_group_name_H-M   'P 1'
#
loop_
_entity.id
_entity.type
_entity.pdbx_description
1 polymer ?
#
loop_
_entity_poly.entity_id
_entity_poly.type
_entity_poly.pdbx_seq_one_letter_code
_entity_poly.pdbx_strand_id
1 'polypeptide(L)'
;AMNSTVDEGYYTPEIIRDYAFTNDYYEAWKDTIQRSLATFGTPYTYQQLFSASWNVPFSRIPYLEAISANASYNATYNWNRTVQSTQSMTNLGNVVSSTRAWQADGGLNFETLYGKSNYWKQLNMRVSQKARRRPFRSKSYNETISLTAGESKEITHRLGSESIEVEAETQSGKKVRVKVRALSTTKAVVTAKETLENVALTIKTVDPNQRNGAEKALDMAAYFGTMIRKLQVTYRNTNSITLPGFAPQAGFMGQTKFNDLYAPGFDFAFGFFGDNFVEKAKEQGWLSNDTTVVQPASKTMTNDFDVKLSLEPFPGFKIQVNGKRYAAQSSSIIYSYEQLQENMTGSFNITQVAIGTAFHKIGTADDNFASETFDQFLTNRDLLTSRVQARYDEMTYPTAGFIPAELRGKKYDRKFGAVGNNSADVLVPAFLAAYTGRDAGS
;
A
#
# COMPACT_ATOMS: atom_id res chain seq x y z
N ALA A 1 17.89 4.17 -11.61
CA ALA A 1 18.59 3.17 -12.42
C ALA A 1 17.63 2.65 -13.47
N MET A 2 18.14 2.36 -14.64
CA MET A 2 17.39 1.89 -15.81
C MET A 2 18.06 0.61 -16.28
N ASN A 3 17.33 -0.49 -16.30
CA ASN A 3 17.82 -1.79 -16.74
C ASN A 3 16.91 -2.35 -17.83
N SER A 4 17.51 -2.91 -18.86
CA SER A 4 16.83 -3.63 -19.94
C SER A 4 17.54 -4.96 -20.17
N THR A 5 16.79 -6.04 -20.23
CA THR A 5 17.28 -7.36 -20.59
C THR A 5 16.47 -7.88 -21.76
N VAL A 6 17.13 -8.57 -22.68
CA VAL A 6 16.53 -9.23 -23.84
C VAL A 6 16.97 -10.68 -23.78
N ASP A 7 16.01 -11.58 -23.94
CA ASP A 7 16.27 -13.01 -24.06
C ASP A 7 15.62 -13.52 -25.37
N GLU A 8 16.42 -14.15 -26.20
CA GLU A 8 16.02 -14.65 -27.51
C GLU A 8 16.24 -16.16 -27.59
N GLY A 9 15.15 -16.90 -27.73
CA GLY A 9 15.20 -18.34 -27.99
C GLY A 9 15.06 -18.62 -29.49
N TYR A 10 15.93 -19.45 -30.01
CA TYR A 10 15.93 -19.82 -31.41
C TYR A 10 15.55 -21.30 -31.58
N TYR A 11 14.73 -21.58 -32.56
CA TYR A 11 14.39 -22.97 -32.99
C TYR A 11 15.34 -23.38 -34.10
N THR A 12 16.04 -24.52 -33.90
CA THR A 12 16.78 -25.19 -34.95
C THR A 12 15.89 -26.30 -35.52
N PRO A 13 15.72 -26.37 -36.86
CA PRO A 13 14.91 -27.43 -37.45
C PRO A 13 15.47 -28.80 -37.06
N GLU A 14 14.57 -29.68 -36.62
CA GLU A 14 14.94 -31.05 -36.27
C GLU A 14 15.52 -31.74 -37.49
N ILE A 15 16.74 -32.25 -37.36
CA ILE A 15 17.40 -33.00 -38.40
C ILE A 15 16.78 -34.39 -38.38
N ILE A 16 15.87 -34.68 -39.32
CA ILE A 16 15.31 -36.03 -39.48
C ILE A 16 16.41 -36.91 -40.04
N ARG A 17 17.08 -37.62 -39.16
CA ARG A 17 18.26 -38.48 -39.47
C ARG A 17 17.90 -39.76 -40.24
N ASP A 18 16.63 -40.12 -40.36
CA ASP A 18 16.17 -41.47 -40.74
C ASP A 18 15.75 -41.66 -42.21
N TYR A 19 15.87 -40.61 -43.05
CA TYR A 19 15.65 -40.80 -44.47
C TYR A 19 16.95 -41.09 -45.16
N ALA A 20 16.97 -42.22 -45.85
CA ALA A 20 18.07 -42.66 -46.70
C ALA A 20 18.63 -41.51 -47.52
N PHE A 21 19.94 -41.30 -47.45
CA PHE A 21 20.68 -40.25 -48.17
C PHE A 21 20.55 -40.46 -49.69
N THR A 22 19.43 -40.05 -50.26
CA THR A 22 19.34 -39.84 -51.73
C THR A 22 19.88 -38.43 -51.98
N ASN A 23 20.63 -38.26 -53.07
CA ASN A 23 21.34 -36.99 -53.38
C ASN A 23 20.45 -35.75 -53.28
N ASP A 24 19.21 -35.84 -53.74
CA ASP A 24 18.28 -34.69 -53.75
C ASP A 24 17.85 -34.25 -52.34
N TYR A 25 17.61 -35.19 -51.43
CA TYR A 25 17.28 -34.89 -50.04
C TYR A 25 18.48 -34.40 -49.24
N TYR A 26 19.67 -34.89 -49.55
CA TYR A 26 20.90 -34.49 -48.89
C TYR A 26 21.26 -33.03 -49.21
N GLU A 27 21.14 -32.63 -50.47
CA GLU A 27 21.43 -31.25 -50.86
C GLU A 27 20.39 -30.27 -50.25
N ALA A 28 19.10 -30.63 -50.27
CA ALA A 28 18.05 -29.83 -49.64
C ALA A 28 18.26 -29.69 -48.11
N TRP A 29 18.64 -30.78 -47.45
CA TRP A 29 18.97 -30.79 -46.03
C TRP A 29 20.19 -29.94 -45.73
N LYS A 30 21.28 -30.07 -46.49
CA LYS A 30 22.49 -29.30 -46.37
C LYS A 30 22.22 -27.80 -46.57
N ASP A 31 21.45 -27.44 -47.56
CA ASP A 31 21.05 -26.08 -47.85
C ASP A 31 20.22 -25.47 -46.70
N THR A 32 19.30 -26.24 -46.14
CA THR A 32 18.49 -25.86 -44.97
C THR A 32 19.36 -25.65 -43.75
N ILE A 33 20.33 -26.53 -43.47
CA ILE A 33 21.27 -26.36 -42.36
C ILE A 33 22.17 -25.14 -42.56
N GLN A 34 22.73 -24.98 -43.77
CA GLN A 34 23.58 -23.84 -44.05
C GLN A 34 22.84 -22.52 -43.90
N ARG A 35 21.58 -22.43 -44.37
CA ARG A 35 20.73 -21.24 -44.15
C ARG A 35 20.43 -21.03 -42.67
N SER A 36 20.08 -22.09 -41.94
CA SER A 36 19.80 -22.01 -40.51
C SER A 36 21.03 -21.56 -39.73
N LEU A 37 22.23 -22.06 -40.06
CA LEU A 37 23.48 -21.60 -39.45
C LEU A 37 23.82 -20.16 -39.83
N ALA A 38 23.60 -19.79 -41.11
CA ALA A 38 23.88 -18.41 -41.56
C ALA A 38 22.93 -17.37 -40.94
N THR A 39 21.71 -17.74 -40.63
CA THR A 39 20.69 -16.88 -40.02
C THR A 39 20.56 -17.06 -38.49
N PHE A 40 21.41 -17.90 -37.89
CA PHE A 40 21.31 -18.30 -36.46
C PHE A 40 19.95 -18.91 -36.08
N GLY A 41 19.26 -19.54 -37.05
CA GLY A 41 17.94 -20.12 -36.86
C GLY A 41 16.79 -19.15 -37.00
N THR A 42 15.61 -19.57 -36.57
CA THR A 42 14.41 -18.75 -36.53
C THR A 42 14.03 -18.44 -35.07
N PRO A 43 13.67 -17.21 -34.73
CA PRO A 43 13.30 -16.88 -33.39
C PRO A 43 12.10 -17.76 -32.92
N TYR A 44 12.23 -18.30 -31.71
CA TYR A 44 11.19 -19.10 -31.08
C TYR A 44 10.51 -18.31 -29.96
N THR A 45 11.30 -17.66 -29.15
CA THR A 45 10.84 -16.75 -28.11
C THR A 45 11.64 -15.47 -28.15
N TYR A 46 11.00 -14.38 -27.82
CA TYR A 46 11.64 -13.09 -27.57
C TYR A 46 11.06 -12.49 -26.29
N GLN A 47 11.91 -12.09 -25.37
CA GLN A 47 11.52 -11.41 -24.16
C GLN A 47 12.36 -10.16 -23.95
N GLN A 48 11.70 -9.06 -23.65
CA GLN A 48 12.32 -7.79 -23.30
C GLN A 48 11.78 -7.33 -21.95
N LEU A 49 12.67 -7.00 -21.05
CA LEU A 49 12.36 -6.38 -19.76
C LEU A 49 12.96 -4.96 -19.72
N PHE A 50 12.12 -4.00 -19.45
CA PHE A 50 12.51 -2.62 -19.18
C PHE A 50 12.15 -2.26 -17.76
N SER A 51 13.11 -1.69 -17.01
CA SER A 51 12.92 -1.29 -15.63
C SER A 51 13.54 0.07 -15.38
N ALA A 52 12.78 0.98 -14.83
CA ALA A 52 13.23 2.30 -14.40
C ALA A 52 12.77 2.57 -12.97
N SER A 53 13.65 3.07 -12.13
CA SER A 53 13.31 3.44 -10.75
C SER A 53 13.90 4.80 -10.40
N TRP A 54 13.15 5.58 -9.65
CA TRP A 54 13.56 6.89 -9.19
C TRP A 54 13.26 7.04 -7.70
N ASN A 55 14.30 7.28 -6.92
CA ASN A 55 14.21 7.64 -5.51
C ASN A 55 14.31 9.15 -5.36
N VAL A 56 13.27 9.78 -4.84
CA VAL A 56 13.27 11.24 -4.63
C VAL A 56 14.18 11.56 -3.43
N PRO A 57 15.23 12.37 -3.61
CA PRO A 57 16.22 12.60 -2.55
C PRO A 57 15.77 13.62 -1.50
N PHE A 58 14.60 13.42 -0.89
CA PHE A 58 14.08 14.30 0.16
C PHE A 58 15.01 14.43 1.37
N SER A 59 15.81 13.39 1.65
CA SER A 59 16.78 13.42 2.74
C SER A 59 17.85 14.52 2.61
N ARG A 60 18.03 15.08 1.41
CA ARG A 60 18.96 16.18 1.16
C ARG A 60 18.36 17.57 1.39
N ILE A 61 17.03 17.64 1.57
CA ILE A 61 16.31 18.90 1.76
C ILE A 61 16.00 19.04 3.24
N PRO A 62 16.44 20.14 3.90
CA PRO A 62 16.14 20.40 5.30
C PRO A 62 14.62 20.29 5.55
N TYR A 63 14.25 19.68 6.67
CA TYR A 63 12.86 19.40 7.10
C TYR A 63 12.11 18.31 6.33
N LEU A 64 12.55 17.88 5.13
CA LEU A 64 11.91 16.81 4.36
C LEU A 64 12.55 15.43 4.58
N GLU A 65 13.53 15.30 5.48
CA GLU A 65 14.22 14.04 5.80
C GLU A 65 13.26 12.94 6.34
N ALA A 66 12.10 13.37 6.87
CA ALA A 66 11.06 12.47 7.34
C ALA A 66 10.24 11.84 6.22
N ILE A 67 10.35 12.37 4.99
CA ILE A 67 9.60 11.94 3.82
C ILE A 67 10.48 11.03 2.98
N SER A 68 9.92 9.90 2.55
CA SER A 68 10.49 9.05 1.50
C SER A 68 9.51 8.92 0.35
N ALA A 69 9.99 9.01 -0.88
CA ALA A 69 9.20 8.69 -2.04
C ALA A 69 10.05 7.95 -3.06
N ASN A 70 9.48 6.92 -3.63
CA ASN A 70 10.05 6.11 -4.67
C ASN A 70 9.01 5.88 -5.77
N ALA A 71 9.43 5.94 -7.01
CA ALA A 71 8.61 5.57 -8.16
C ALA A 71 9.37 4.54 -8.99
N SER A 72 8.66 3.52 -9.46
CA SER A 72 9.23 2.52 -10.35
C SER A 72 8.29 2.23 -11.51
N TYR A 73 8.87 1.96 -12.65
CA TYR A 73 8.21 1.55 -13.87
C TYR A 73 8.86 0.28 -14.39
N ASN A 74 8.06 -0.74 -14.66
CA ASN A 74 8.51 -1.99 -15.24
C ASN A 74 7.63 -2.31 -16.46
N ALA A 75 8.24 -2.68 -17.56
CA ALA A 75 7.55 -3.16 -18.73
C ALA A 75 8.19 -4.48 -19.20
N THR A 76 7.36 -5.45 -19.50
CA THR A 76 7.78 -6.74 -20.03
C THR A 76 7.05 -6.99 -21.33
N TYR A 77 7.80 -7.23 -22.39
CA TYR A 77 7.27 -7.63 -23.68
C TYR A 77 7.72 -9.05 -23.98
N ASN A 78 6.78 -9.91 -24.38
CA ASN A 78 7.06 -11.27 -24.79
C ASN A 78 6.46 -11.52 -26.17
N TRP A 79 7.20 -12.22 -27.01
CA TRP A 79 6.74 -12.79 -28.26
C TRP A 79 7.08 -14.28 -28.24
N ASN A 80 6.09 -15.13 -28.47
CA ASN A 80 6.26 -16.58 -28.49
C ASN A 80 5.70 -17.12 -29.80
N ARG A 81 6.50 -17.95 -30.44
CA ARG A 81 6.05 -18.69 -31.63
C ARG A 81 5.12 -19.81 -31.19
N THR A 82 3.96 -19.90 -31.82
CA THR A 82 3.09 -21.04 -31.61
C THR A 82 3.63 -22.26 -32.41
N VAL A 83 3.81 -23.38 -31.71
CA VAL A 83 4.20 -24.62 -32.34
C VAL A 83 3.01 -25.11 -33.17
N GLN A 84 3.18 -25.25 -34.47
CA GLN A 84 2.17 -25.86 -35.33
C GLN A 84 2.02 -27.34 -34.90
N SER A 85 0.82 -27.75 -34.52
CA SER A 85 0.53 -29.16 -34.32
C SER A 85 0.61 -29.88 -35.67
N THR A 86 1.38 -30.94 -35.74
CA THR A 86 1.50 -31.77 -36.95
C THR A 86 0.17 -32.40 -37.36
N GLN A 87 -0.85 -32.34 -36.50
CA GLN A 87 -2.19 -32.90 -36.76
C GLN A 87 -3.20 -31.89 -37.31
N SER A 88 -2.96 -30.60 -37.21
CA SER A 88 -3.83 -29.57 -37.83
C SER A 88 -2.97 -28.59 -38.64
N MET A 89 -3.34 -28.43 -39.94
CA MET A 89 -2.71 -27.44 -40.81
C MET A 89 -3.03 -25.98 -40.44
N THR A 90 -3.65 -25.74 -39.31
CA THR A 90 -4.12 -24.44 -38.91
C THR A 90 -2.98 -23.63 -38.31
N ASN A 91 -2.63 -22.53 -38.93
CA ASN A 91 -1.64 -21.59 -38.39
C ASN A 91 -2.26 -20.76 -37.30
N LEU A 92 -2.00 -21.12 -36.04
CA LEU A 92 -2.50 -20.41 -34.86
C LEU A 92 -1.93 -19.01 -34.69
N GLY A 93 -0.94 -18.62 -35.52
CA GLY A 93 -0.20 -17.37 -35.34
C GLY A 93 0.69 -17.40 -34.09
N ASN A 94 1.44 -16.35 -33.88
CA ASN A 94 2.28 -16.19 -32.69
C ASN A 94 1.47 -15.58 -31.55
N VAL A 95 2.03 -15.59 -30.34
CA VAL A 95 1.42 -14.92 -29.18
C VAL A 95 2.33 -13.79 -28.74
N VAL A 96 1.80 -12.59 -28.72
CA VAL A 96 2.50 -11.43 -28.14
C VAL A 96 1.81 -10.98 -26.88
N SER A 97 2.60 -10.59 -25.90
CA SER A 97 2.08 -10.00 -24.67
C SER A 97 2.94 -8.83 -24.22
N SER A 98 2.29 -7.83 -23.68
CA SER A 98 2.95 -6.71 -23.04
C SER A 98 2.32 -6.44 -21.68
N THR A 99 3.16 -6.28 -20.67
CA THR A 99 2.74 -5.96 -19.32
C THR A 99 3.53 -4.74 -18.85
N ARG A 100 2.83 -3.75 -18.35
CA ARG A 100 3.43 -2.62 -17.64
C ARG A 100 2.97 -2.59 -16.20
N ALA A 101 3.89 -2.28 -15.31
CA ALA A 101 3.59 -1.99 -13.92
C ALA A 101 4.30 -0.71 -13.51
N TRP A 102 3.57 0.26 -12.99
CA TRP A 102 4.15 1.38 -12.31
C TRP A 102 3.72 1.38 -10.85
N GLN A 103 4.63 1.73 -9.98
CA GLN A 103 4.45 1.76 -8.55
C GLN A 103 4.99 3.06 -7.99
N ALA A 104 4.25 3.67 -7.09
CA ALA A 104 4.67 4.81 -6.31
C ALA A 104 4.55 4.47 -4.83
N ASP A 105 5.66 4.60 -4.10
CA ASP A 105 5.73 4.39 -2.66
C ASP A 105 6.02 5.72 -1.99
N GLY A 106 5.19 6.09 -1.02
CA GLY A 106 5.37 7.24 -0.16
C GLY A 106 5.49 6.82 1.30
N GLY A 107 6.39 7.44 2.03
CA GLY A 107 6.54 7.19 3.46
C GLY A 107 6.74 8.48 4.23
N LEU A 108 6.10 8.59 5.39
CA LEU A 108 6.30 9.68 6.33
C LEU A 108 6.68 9.09 7.69
N ASN A 109 7.90 9.42 8.15
CA ASN A 109 8.40 9.00 9.44
C ASN A 109 8.27 10.14 10.43
N PHE A 110 7.20 10.14 11.21
CA PHE A 110 6.93 11.15 12.20
C PHE A 110 7.94 11.16 13.36
N GLU A 111 8.56 10.00 13.67
CA GLU A 111 9.60 9.94 14.71
C GLU A 111 10.81 10.79 14.33
N THR A 112 11.21 10.80 13.06
CA THR A 112 12.27 11.66 12.53
C THR A 112 11.87 13.13 12.66
N LEU A 113 10.62 13.47 12.35
CA LEU A 113 10.09 14.82 12.45
C LEU A 113 10.04 15.29 13.91
N TYR A 114 9.46 14.48 14.79
CA TYR A 114 9.39 14.78 16.23
C TYR A 114 10.79 14.84 16.86
N GLY A 115 11.71 13.97 16.41
CA GLY A 115 13.08 13.90 16.87
C GLY A 115 13.91 15.17 16.66
N LYS A 116 13.45 16.12 15.84
CA LYS A 116 14.06 17.44 15.70
C LYS A 116 13.76 18.36 16.89
N SER A 117 12.67 18.11 17.61
CA SER A 117 12.31 18.87 18.81
C SER A 117 13.07 18.35 20.03
N ASN A 118 13.78 19.24 20.72
CA ASN A 118 14.46 18.91 21.99
C ASN A 118 13.45 18.49 23.08
N TYR A 119 12.27 19.11 23.10
CA TYR A 119 11.19 18.73 23.99
C TYR A 119 10.77 17.27 23.76
N TRP A 120 10.57 16.88 22.52
CA TRP A 120 10.17 15.53 22.14
C TRP A 120 11.24 14.48 22.48
N LYS A 121 12.51 14.78 22.25
CA LYS A 121 13.61 13.89 22.66
C LYS A 121 13.58 13.62 24.15
N GLN A 122 13.44 14.69 24.96
CA GLN A 122 13.36 14.59 26.40
C GLN A 122 12.09 13.84 26.85
N LEU A 123 10.94 14.13 26.25
CA LEU A 123 9.68 13.46 26.54
C LEU A 123 9.79 11.95 26.26
N ASN A 124 10.30 11.56 25.10
CA ASN A 124 10.47 10.17 24.72
C ASN A 124 11.46 9.45 25.66
N MET A 125 12.57 10.09 26.03
CA MET A 125 13.49 9.55 27.02
C MET A 125 12.83 9.36 28.39
N ARG A 126 12.03 10.32 28.85
CA ARG A 126 11.34 10.24 30.15
C ARG A 126 10.29 9.14 30.18
N VAL A 127 9.52 9.04 29.12
CA VAL A 127 8.38 8.10 29.06
C VAL A 127 8.86 6.67 28.74
N SER A 128 9.80 6.47 27.82
CA SER A 128 10.32 5.15 27.46
C SER A 128 11.29 4.54 28.49
N GLN A 129 12.05 5.37 29.22
CA GLN A 129 12.98 4.88 30.24
C GLN A 129 12.30 4.40 31.53
N LYS A 130 11.02 4.77 31.79
CA LYS A 130 10.27 4.26 32.94
C LYS A 130 10.18 2.73 32.98
N ALA A 131 10.13 2.08 31.82
CA ALA A 131 10.05 0.63 31.73
C ALA A 131 11.39 -0.09 32.02
N ARG A 132 12.51 0.62 32.03
CA ARG A 132 13.87 0.02 32.17
C ARG A 132 14.64 0.47 33.42
N ARG A 133 14.13 1.44 34.20
CA ARG A 133 14.83 1.92 35.39
C ARG A 133 14.63 0.97 36.56
N ARG A 134 15.73 0.64 37.21
CA ARG A 134 15.70 0.07 38.57
C ARG A 134 14.94 1.07 39.47
N PRO A 135 14.08 0.59 40.38
CA PRO A 135 13.37 1.49 41.30
C PRO A 135 14.38 2.34 42.08
N PHE A 136 14.14 3.65 42.08
CA PHE A 136 14.97 4.58 42.87
C PHE A 136 14.87 4.19 44.35
N ARG A 137 16.01 3.89 44.97
CA ARG A 137 16.08 3.66 46.42
C ARG A 137 16.36 5.00 47.10
N SER A 138 15.37 5.53 47.77
CA SER A 138 15.55 6.69 48.62
C SER A 138 16.49 6.35 49.78
N LYS A 139 17.48 7.23 50.00
CA LYS A 139 18.33 7.19 51.18
C LYS A 139 17.79 8.25 52.13
N SER A 140 17.82 7.99 53.44
CA SER A 140 17.36 8.93 54.46
C SER A 140 18.49 9.21 55.45
N TYR A 141 18.48 10.43 55.96
CA TYR A 141 19.34 10.89 57.06
C TYR A 141 18.44 11.53 58.10
N ASN A 142 18.61 11.19 59.37
CA ASN A 142 17.80 11.69 60.48
C ASN A 142 18.69 12.43 61.46
N GLU A 143 18.25 13.62 61.88
CA GLU A 143 18.90 14.43 62.90
C GLU A 143 17.82 15.15 63.75
N THR A 144 18.05 15.28 65.04
CA THR A 144 17.21 16.08 65.91
C THR A 144 17.77 17.48 66.02
N ILE A 145 16.96 18.48 65.76
CA ILE A 145 17.36 19.89 65.76
C ILE A 145 16.47 20.75 66.66
N SER A 146 17.07 21.78 67.25
CA SER A 146 16.36 22.88 67.94
C SER A 146 16.81 24.16 67.27
N LEU A 147 15.89 24.98 66.80
CA LEU A 147 16.13 26.26 66.10
C LEU A 147 15.11 27.32 66.54
N THR A 148 15.53 28.54 66.70
CA THR A 148 14.61 29.65 66.85
C THR A 148 13.98 30.14 65.57
N ALA A 149 12.86 30.81 65.60
CA ALA A 149 12.18 31.30 64.41
C ALA A 149 13.13 32.24 63.60
N GLY A 150 13.33 31.93 62.30
CA GLY A 150 14.23 32.64 61.39
C GLY A 150 15.68 32.11 61.37
N GLU A 151 16.05 31.27 62.30
CA GLU A 151 17.40 30.70 62.37
C GLU A 151 17.62 29.64 61.29
N SER A 152 18.87 29.63 60.80
CA SER A 152 19.26 28.68 59.76
C SER A 152 20.41 27.79 60.23
N LYS A 153 20.33 26.48 60.08
CA LYS A 153 21.41 25.54 60.44
C LYS A 153 21.85 24.77 59.20
N GLU A 154 23.16 24.67 59.01
CA GLU A 154 23.76 23.81 58.00
C GLU A 154 23.82 22.36 58.51
N ILE A 155 23.30 21.44 57.73
CA ILE A 155 23.25 20.00 58.04
C ILE A 155 24.06 19.24 57.02
N THR A 156 24.95 18.39 57.47
CA THR A 156 25.77 17.51 56.62
C THR A 156 25.10 16.12 56.52
N HIS A 157 24.29 15.90 55.52
CA HIS A 157 23.51 14.64 55.36
C HIS A 157 24.20 13.53 54.61
N ARG A 158 25.26 13.81 53.83
CA ARG A 158 26.06 12.85 53.07
C ARG A 158 25.26 11.87 52.19
N LEU A 159 24.10 12.28 51.68
CA LEU A 159 23.21 11.42 50.87
C LEU A 159 23.64 11.32 49.42
N GLY A 160 24.55 12.19 48.94
CA GLY A 160 25.08 12.19 47.59
C GLY A 160 24.09 12.72 46.52
N SER A 161 23.11 13.54 46.91
CA SER A 161 22.10 14.13 46.03
C SER A 161 21.76 15.54 46.47
N GLU A 162 21.56 16.44 45.49
CA GLU A 162 21.03 17.78 45.72
C GLU A 162 19.48 17.80 45.74
N SER A 163 18.85 16.76 45.16
CA SER A 163 17.40 16.58 45.19
C SER A 163 17.01 15.90 46.49
N ILE A 164 16.64 16.68 47.46
CA ILE A 164 16.26 16.23 48.80
C ILE A 164 14.91 16.80 49.20
N GLU A 165 14.17 16.01 49.97
CA GLU A 165 12.94 16.40 50.66
C GLU A 165 13.19 16.29 52.17
N VAL A 166 12.66 17.25 52.92
CA VAL A 166 12.86 17.29 54.37
C VAL A 166 11.52 17.31 55.07
N GLU A 167 11.33 16.31 55.92
CA GLU A 167 10.20 16.22 56.82
C GLU A 167 10.69 16.58 58.24
N ALA A 168 9.98 17.45 58.94
CA ALA A 168 10.26 17.81 60.33
C ALA A 168 9.05 17.44 61.20
N GLU A 169 9.27 16.65 62.24
CA GLU A 169 8.22 16.20 63.18
C GLU A 169 8.61 16.52 64.61
N THR A 170 7.65 17.10 65.36
CA THR A 170 7.80 17.31 66.82
C THR A 170 7.69 15.95 67.52
N GLN A 171 8.12 15.88 68.80
CA GLN A 171 7.99 14.70 69.65
C GLN A 171 6.51 14.23 69.80
N SER A 172 5.55 15.15 69.57
CA SER A 172 4.13 14.83 69.58
C SER A 172 3.59 14.32 68.23
N GLY A 173 4.45 14.10 67.20
CA GLY A 173 4.05 13.62 65.87
C GLY A 173 3.47 14.70 64.94
N LYS A 174 3.52 15.97 65.33
CA LYS A 174 3.02 17.07 64.50
C LYS A 174 4.07 17.48 63.46
N LYS A 175 3.68 17.48 62.16
CA LYS A 175 4.54 17.94 61.05
C LYS A 175 4.70 19.46 61.09
N VAL A 176 5.95 19.91 61.03
CA VAL A 176 6.32 21.35 61.01
C VAL A 176 6.94 21.67 59.66
N ARG A 177 6.61 22.85 59.11
CA ARG A 177 7.14 23.31 57.83
C ARG A 177 8.46 24.04 58.04
N VAL A 178 9.50 23.53 57.43
CA VAL A 178 10.84 24.15 57.38
C VAL A 178 11.17 24.56 55.92
N LYS A 179 11.95 25.65 55.75
CA LYS A 179 12.53 25.94 54.43
C LYS A 179 13.84 25.20 54.29
N VAL A 180 14.05 24.58 53.17
CA VAL A 180 15.26 23.82 52.89
C VAL A 180 15.90 24.32 51.60
N ARG A 181 17.22 24.45 51.62
CA ARG A 181 18.05 24.80 50.48
C ARG A 181 19.24 23.84 50.45
N ALA A 182 19.35 23.02 49.44
CA ALA A 182 20.54 22.23 49.19
C ALA A 182 21.71 23.16 48.84
N LEU A 183 22.84 22.97 49.49
CA LEU A 183 24.09 23.69 49.20
C LEU A 183 25.01 22.84 48.32
N SER A 184 24.98 21.54 48.52
CA SER A 184 25.76 20.57 47.78
C SER A 184 25.11 19.20 47.85
N THR A 185 25.69 18.20 47.18
CA THR A 185 25.27 16.80 47.26
C THR A 185 25.34 16.21 48.67
N THR A 186 26.01 16.88 49.60
CA THR A 186 26.24 16.39 50.97
C THR A 186 25.76 17.34 52.08
N LYS A 187 25.41 18.58 51.75
CA LYS A 187 25.05 19.61 52.70
C LYS A 187 23.76 20.36 52.32
N ALA A 188 22.94 20.65 53.30
CA ALA A 188 21.73 21.43 53.16
C ALA A 188 21.58 22.44 54.30
N VAL A 189 20.96 23.59 54.01
CA VAL A 189 20.56 24.57 55.02
C VAL A 189 19.07 24.43 55.28
N VAL A 190 18.74 24.25 56.55
CA VAL A 190 17.36 24.23 57.03
C VAL A 190 17.08 25.49 57.81
N THR A 191 16.03 26.24 57.45
CA THR A 191 15.60 27.47 58.10
C THR A 191 14.25 27.21 58.78
N ALA A 192 14.17 27.49 60.05
CA ALA A 192 12.96 27.37 60.82
C ALA A 192 12.03 28.59 60.60
N LYS A 193 10.73 28.30 60.35
CA LYS A 193 9.70 29.36 60.27
C LYS A 193 9.12 29.74 61.66
N GLU A 194 9.19 28.80 62.58
CA GLU A 194 8.68 28.88 63.93
C GLU A 194 9.76 28.29 64.83
N THR A 195 9.74 28.65 66.14
CA THR A 195 10.70 28.12 67.13
C THR A 195 10.48 26.59 67.23
N LEU A 196 11.53 25.81 66.97
CA LEU A 196 11.55 24.34 66.97
C LEU A 196 12.38 23.88 68.17
N GLU A 197 11.75 23.12 69.07
CA GLU A 197 12.42 22.45 70.19
C GLU A 197 12.38 20.93 69.98
N ASN A 198 13.56 20.31 69.96
CA ASN A 198 13.72 18.85 69.77
C ASN A 198 12.89 18.24 68.64
N VAL A 199 12.96 18.82 67.47
CA VAL A 199 12.25 18.36 66.27
C VAL A 199 13.09 17.33 65.54
N ALA A 200 12.51 16.13 65.25
CA ALA A 200 13.12 15.12 64.42
C ALA A 200 13.05 15.55 62.94
N LEU A 201 14.21 15.75 62.33
CA LEU A 201 14.35 16.11 60.96
C LEU A 201 14.75 14.86 60.16
N THR A 202 13.97 14.50 59.15
CA THR A 202 14.26 13.43 58.22
C THR A 202 14.53 13.99 56.84
N ILE A 203 15.76 13.88 56.35
CA ILE A 203 16.17 14.29 55.01
C ILE A 203 16.17 13.03 54.12
N LYS A 204 15.34 13.04 53.08
CA LYS A 204 15.23 11.93 52.10
C LYS A 204 15.72 12.37 50.75
N THR A 205 16.44 11.48 50.02
CA THR A 205 16.71 11.74 48.64
C THR A 205 15.45 11.49 47.79
N VAL A 206 15.16 12.42 46.90
CA VAL A 206 14.05 12.33 45.94
C VAL A 206 14.64 12.04 44.56
N ASP A 207 13.95 11.25 43.77
CA ASP A 207 14.35 11.05 42.38
C ASP A 207 14.27 12.40 41.65
N PRO A 208 15.38 12.95 41.13
CA PRO A 208 15.37 14.24 40.44
C PRO A 208 14.49 14.25 39.20
N ASN A 209 14.07 13.06 38.73
CA ASN A 209 13.10 12.91 37.66
C ASN A 209 11.67 12.59 38.14
N GLN A 210 11.41 12.66 39.45
CA GLN A 210 10.08 12.48 39.99
C GLN A 210 9.24 13.74 39.70
N ARG A 211 8.28 13.55 38.78
CA ARG A 211 7.35 14.61 38.41
C ARG A 211 6.05 14.51 39.19
N ASN A 212 5.37 15.62 39.37
CA ASN A 212 4.04 15.68 39.95
C ASN A 212 3.02 14.93 39.09
N GLY A 213 1.89 14.52 39.66
CA GLY A 213 0.83 13.82 38.96
C GLY A 213 0.34 14.56 37.69
N ALA A 214 0.17 15.90 37.83
CA ALA A 214 -0.24 16.76 36.71
C ALA A 214 0.80 16.79 35.57
N GLU A 215 2.08 16.88 35.89
CA GLU A 215 3.16 16.87 34.90
C GLU A 215 3.28 15.51 34.19
N LYS A 216 3.04 14.42 34.92
CA LYS A 216 2.97 13.06 34.31
C LYS A 216 1.79 12.93 33.35
N ALA A 217 0.63 13.48 33.72
CA ALA A 217 -0.54 13.51 32.86
C ALA A 217 -0.30 14.33 31.59
N LEU A 218 0.36 15.49 31.70
CA LEU A 218 0.76 16.30 30.54
C LEU A 218 1.77 15.58 29.64
N ASP A 219 2.79 14.92 30.21
CA ASP A 219 3.74 14.12 29.45
C ASP A 219 3.02 12.97 28.68
N MET A 220 2.06 12.30 29.31
CA MET A 220 1.27 11.24 28.65
C MET A 220 0.34 11.81 27.57
N ALA A 221 -0.30 12.94 27.81
CA ALA A 221 -1.13 13.63 26.82
C ALA A 221 -0.31 14.08 25.60
N ALA A 222 0.89 14.65 25.83
CA ALA A 222 1.81 15.03 24.76
C ALA A 222 2.31 13.80 23.97
N TYR A 223 2.59 12.69 24.65
CA TYR A 223 2.97 11.44 24.00
C TYR A 223 1.83 10.87 23.16
N PHE A 224 0.60 10.89 23.68
CA PHE A 224 -0.60 10.49 22.94
C PHE A 224 -0.84 11.39 21.73
N GLY A 225 -0.68 12.71 21.84
CA GLY A 225 -0.78 13.65 20.72
C GLY A 225 0.19 13.38 19.58
N THR A 226 1.29 12.67 19.86
CA THR A 226 2.32 12.27 18.88
C THR A 226 2.35 10.75 18.65
N MET A 227 1.20 10.10 18.84
CA MET A 227 1.08 8.64 18.70
C MET A 227 1.35 8.11 17.30
N ILE A 228 1.18 8.95 16.26
CA ILE A 228 1.47 8.57 14.88
C ILE A 228 2.97 8.45 14.71
N ARG A 229 3.48 7.26 14.40
CA ARG A 229 4.91 6.99 14.23
C ARG A 229 5.31 6.95 12.77
N LYS A 230 4.55 6.23 11.95
CA LYS A 230 4.88 6.00 10.56
C LYS A 230 3.63 5.88 9.72
N LEU A 231 3.64 6.55 8.58
CA LEU A 231 2.64 6.37 7.52
C LEU A 231 3.38 5.88 6.28
N GLN A 232 2.87 4.84 5.64
CA GLN A 232 3.33 4.34 4.35
C GLN A 232 2.14 4.23 3.42
N VAL A 233 2.31 4.67 2.19
CA VAL A 233 1.32 4.58 1.13
C VAL A 233 2.00 3.98 -0.08
N THR A 234 1.42 2.93 -0.63
CA THR A 234 1.87 2.30 -1.87
C THR A 234 0.72 2.31 -2.86
N TYR A 235 0.98 2.80 -4.04
CA TYR A 235 0.06 2.68 -5.17
C TYR A 235 0.73 1.93 -6.30
N ARG A 236 0.06 0.89 -6.82
CA ARG A 236 0.52 0.11 -7.97
C ARG A 236 -0.60 0.00 -9.00
N ASN A 237 -0.25 0.27 -10.25
CA ASN A 237 -1.12 0.03 -11.40
C ASN A 237 -0.40 -0.93 -12.34
N THR A 238 -1.05 -2.04 -12.68
CA THR A 238 -0.52 -3.01 -13.64
C THR A 238 -1.52 -3.19 -14.76
N ASN A 239 -1.05 -3.03 -15.99
CA ASN A 239 -1.82 -3.29 -17.20
C ASN A 239 -1.10 -4.35 -18.02
N SER A 240 -1.84 -5.34 -18.48
CA SER A 240 -1.33 -6.40 -19.33
C SER A 240 -2.27 -6.64 -20.50
N ILE A 241 -1.69 -6.94 -21.65
CA ILE A 241 -2.41 -7.34 -22.85
C ILE A 241 -1.72 -8.56 -23.44
N THR A 242 -2.51 -9.53 -23.89
CA THR A 242 -2.05 -10.72 -24.60
C THR A 242 -2.85 -10.88 -25.87
N LEU A 243 -2.15 -11.00 -26.98
CA LEU A 243 -2.71 -11.12 -28.33
C LEU A 243 -2.24 -12.45 -28.93
N PRO A 244 -3.05 -13.49 -28.91
CA PRO A 244 -2.84 -14.69 -29.72
C PRO A 244 -3.14 -14.39 -31.18
N GLY A 245 -2.66 -15.24 -32.09
CA GLY A 245 -2.90 -15.07 -33.50
C GLY A 245 -2.10 -13.95 -34.18
N PHE A 246 -1.03 -13.50 -33.56
CA PHE A 246 -0.17 -12.46 -34.12
C PHE A 246 0.66 -12.97 -35.28
N ALA A 247 0.51 -12.38 -36.48
CA ALA A 247 1.13 -12.87 -37.71
C ALA A 247 2.62 -12.52 -37.83
N PRO A 248 3.09 -11.26 -37.46
CA PRO A 248 4.48 -10.88 -37.61
C PRO A 248 5.42 -11.72 -36.73
N GLN A 249 6.61 -11.98 -37.22
CA GLN A 249 7.68 -12.64 -36.46
C GLN A 249 8.47 -11.61 -35.63
N ALA A 250 9.17 -12.08 -34.60
CA ALA A 250 10.09 -11.24 -33.87
C ALA A 250 11.34 -10.96 -34.71
N GLY A 251 11.65 -9.68 -34.95
CA GLY A 251 12.86 -9.23 -35.60
C GLY A 251 13.72 -8.44 -34.62
N PHE A 252 14.49 -7.47 -35.13
CA PHE A 252 15.36 -6.64 -34.30
C PHE A 252 14.57 -5.92 -33.18
N MET A 253 15.00 -6.09 -31.94
CA MET A 253 14.30 -5.62 -30.75
C MET A 253 12.83 -6.08 -30.66
N GLY A 254 12.55 -7.31 -31.12
CA GLY A 254 11.19 -7.88 -31.15
C GLY A 254 10.24 -7.22 -32.15
N GLN A 255 10.75 -6.35 -33.04
CA GLN A 255 9.96 -5.59 -34.01
C GLN A 255 10.22 -6.08 -35.42
N THR A 256 9.18 -6.21 -36.21
CA THR A 256 9.30 -6.52 -37.65
C THR A 256 8.49 -5.52 -38.45
N LYS A 257 9.05 -5.08 -39.58
CA LYS A 257 8.31 -4.23 -40.52
C LYS A 257 7.23 -5.08 -41.22
N PHE A 258 5.97 -4.71 -41.00
CA PHE A 258 4.81 -5.36 -41.57
C PHE A 258 3.84 -4.29 -42.06
N ASN A 259 3.48 -4.32 -43.37
CA ASN A 259 2.66 -3.29 -44.03
C ASN A 259 3.16 -1.85 -43.73
N ASP A 260 4.46 -1.63 -43.92
CA ASP A 260 5.16 -0.35 -43.71
C ASP A 260 5.23 0.18 -42.27
N LEU A 261 4.67 -0.54 -41.29
CA LEU A 261 4.73 -0.22 -39.87
C LEU A 261 5.55 -1.27 -39.11
N TYR A 262 6.16 -0.85 -38.02
CA TYR A 262 6.80 -1.78 -37.09
C TYR A 262 5.72 -2.45 -36.21
N ALA A 263 5.67 -3.76 -36.24
CA ALA A 263 4.73 -4.60 -35.48
C ALA A 263 5.47 -5.35 -34.35
N PRO A 264 4.95 -5.33 -33.11
CA PRO A 264 3.74 -4.66 -32.62
C PRO A 264 3.89 -3.17 -32.32
N GLY A 265 5.07 -2.58 -32.52
CA GLY A 265 5.42 -1.20 -32.23
C GLY A 265 6.25 -1.07 -30.95
N PHE A 266 7.14 -0.07 -30.92
CA PHE A 266 7.99 0.17 -29.75
C PHE A 266 7.17 0.62 -28.53
N ASP A 267 6.07 1.35 -28.74
CA ASP A 267 5.09 1.71 -27.74
C ASP A 267 4.56 0.47 -27.01
N PHE A 268 4.18 -0.57 -27.77
CA PHE A 268 3.74 -1.84 -27.19
C PHE A 268 4.86 -2.54 -26.39
N ALA A 269 6.08 -2.57 -26.94
CA ALA A 269 7.23 -3.21 -26.29
C ALA A 269 7.62 -2.53 -24.94
N PHE A 270 7.37 -1.24 -24.81
CA PHE A 270 7.59 -0.50 -23.58
C PHE A 270 6.33 -0.38 -22.70
N GLY A 271 5.24 -1.05 -23.05
CA GLY A 271 4.02 -1.07 -22.25
C GLY A 271 3.08 0.12 -22.44
N PHE A 272 3.32 0.97 -23.45
CA PHE A 272 2.48 2.13 -23.78
C PHE A 272 1.39 1.78 -24.80
N PHE A 273 0.71 0.67 -24.60
CA PHE A 273 -0.41 0.27 -25.44
C PHE A 273 -1.70 0.99 -25.02
N GLY A 274 -2.44 1.49 -26.02
CA GLY A 274 -3.75 2.13 -25.82
C GLY A 274 -4.87 1.13 -25.64
N ASP A 275 -6.04 1.64 -25.26
CA ASP A 275 -7.24 0.80 -25.09
C ASP A 275 -7.72 0.16 -26.39
N ASN A 276 -7.48 0.80 -27.51
CA ASN A 276 -7.84 0.36 -28.85
C ASN A 276 -6.73 -0.45 -29.56
N PHE A 277 -5.74 -1.00 -28.82
CA PHE A 277 -4.61 -1.69 -29.45
C PHE A 277 -5.01 -2.92 -30.25
N VAL A 278 -6.01 -3.69 -29.79
CA VAL A 278 -6.51 -4.88 -30.50
C VAL A 278 -7.18 -4.47 -31.83
N GLU A 279 -7.95 -3.38 -31.82
CA GLU A 279 -8.58 -2.81 -33.01
C GLU A 279 -7.51 -2.37 -34.03
N LYS A 280 -6.50 -1.61 -33.57
CA LYS A 280 -5.34 -1.21 -34.39
C LYS A 280 -4.61 -2.42 -34.98
N ALA A 281 -4.35 -3.45 -34.16
CA ALA A 281 -3.65 -4.65 -34.64
C ALA A 281 -4.45 -5.40 -35.70
N LYS A 282 -5.79 -5.43 -35.57
CA LYS A 282 -6.68 -6.00 -36.58
C LYS A 282 -6.71 -5.19 -37.86
N GLU A 283 -6.86 -3.86 -37.78
CA GLU A 283 -6.87 -2.95 -38.93
C GLU A 283 -5.57 -3.01 -39.73
N GLN A 284 -4.43 -3.16 -39.04
CA GLN A 284 -3.11 -3.30 -39.67
C GLN A 284 -2.83 -4.71 -40.22
N GLY A 285 -3.77 -5.65 -40.08
CA GLY A 285 -3.60 -7.01 -40.52
C GLY A 285 -2.57 -7.82 -39.73
N TRP A 286 -2.24 -7.39 -38.50
CA TRP A 286 -1.29 -8.09 -37.65
C TRP A 286 -1.87 -9.33 -36.99
N LEU A 287 -3.20 -9.50 -37.00
CA LEU A 287 -3.90 -10.61 -36.40
C LEU A 287 -4.38 -11.59 -37.50
N SER A 288 -4.33 -12.88 -37.20
CA SER A 288 -4.86 -13.91 -38.09
C SER A 288 -6.39 -13.75 -38.25
N ASN A 289 -6.86 -13.80 -39.47
CA ASN A 289 -8.29 -13.76 -39.78
C ASN A 289 -8.94 -15.15 -39.80
N ASP A 290 -8.23 -16.18 -39.34
CA ASP A 290 -8.76 -17.54 -39.31
C ASP A 290 -9.84 -17.67 -38.24
N THR A 291 -11.09 -17.83 -38.66
CA THR A 291 -12.26 -17.96 -37.79
C THR A 291 -12.36 -19.33 -37.12
N THR A 292 -11.54 -20.31 -37.54
CA THR A 292 -11.51 -21.65 -36.94
C THR A 292 -10.74 -21.68 -35.62
N VAL A 293 -9.90 -20.65 -35.35
CA VAL A 293 -9.08 -20.52 -34.17
C VAL A 293 -9.52 -19.30 -33.36
N VAL A 294 -10.44 -19.52 -32.46
CA VAL A 294 -10.99 -18.48 -31.62
C VAL A 294 -10.24 -18.47 -30.28
N GLN A 295 -9.01 -17.95 -30.27
CA GLN A 295 -8.37 -17.56 -29.00
C GLN A 295 -8.60 -16.06 -28.79
N PRO A 296 -9.35 -15.66 -27.75
CA PRO A 296 -9.59 -14.24 -27.52
C PRO A 296 -8.31 -13.55 -27.06
N ALA A 297 -8.14 -12.32 -27.51
CA ALA A 297 -7.19 -11.42 -26.88
C ALA A 297 -7.64 -11.13 -25.44
N SER A 298 -6.70 -11.04 -24.52
CA SER A 298 -6.99 -10.70 -23.12
C SER A 298 -6.31 -9.41 -22.72
N LYS A 299 -7.05 -8.58 -21.99
CA LYS A 299 -6.54 -7.35 -21.38
C LYS A 299 -6.88 -7.37 -19.90
N THR A 300 -5.90 -7.13 -19.04
CA THR A 300 -6.11 -7.03 -17.60
C THR A 300 -5.55 -5.74 -17.07
N MET A 301 -6.28 -5.11 -16.16
CA MET A 301 -5.85 -3.93 -15.42
C MET A 301 -6.07 -4.17 -13.94
N THR A 302 -5.05 -3.89 -13.13
CA THR A 302 -5.15 -3.94 -11.67
C THR A 302 -4.67 -2.64 -11.06
N ASN A 303 -5.42 -2.17 -10.07
CA ASN A 303 -5.08 -1.03 -9.24
C ASN A 303 -5.01 -1.48 -7.78
N ASP A 304 -3.86 -1.33 -7.19
CA ASP A 304 -3.58 -1.69 -5.80
C ASP A 304 -3.18 -0.43 -5.03
N PHE A 305 -3.90 -0.14 -3.96
CA PHE A 305 -3.62 0.98 -3.07
C PHE A 305 -3.56 0.46 -1.64
N ASP A 306 -2.38 0.54 -1.05
CA ASP A 306 -2.10 0.08 0.31
C ASP A 306 -1.70 1.27 1.19
N VAL A 307 -2.30 1.36 2.37
CA VAL A 307 -1.93 2.33 3.41
C VAL A 307 -1.59 1.56 4.68
N LYS A 308 -0.45 1.87 5.26
CA LYS A 308 -0.01 1.32 6.55
C LYS A 308 0.29 2.45 7.51
N LEU A 309 -0.41 2.46 8.64
CA LEU A 309 -0.25 3.44 9.70
C LEU A 309 0.22 2.74 10.98
N SER A 310 1.33 3.20 11.52
CA SER A 310 1.83 2.74 12.82
C SER A 310 1.57 3.78 13.89
N LEU A 311 0.89 3.37 14.93
CA LEU A 311 0.53 4.19 16.08
C LEU A 311 1.18 3.61 17.34
N GLU A 312 1.62 4.48 18.25
CA GLU A 312 2.09 4.10 19.57
C GLU A 312 1.49 5.07 20.60
N PRO A 313 0.22 4.88 21.01
CA PRO A 313 -0.47 5.78 21.95
C PRO A 313 0.16 5.77 23.33
N PHE A 314 0.71 4.62 23.75
CA PHE A 314 1.43 4.45 25.02
C PHE A 314 2.75 3.73 24.78
N PRO A 315 3.78 3.95 25.60
CA PRO A 315 5.07 3.28 25.45
C PRO A 315 4.93 1.76 25.43
N GLY A 316 5.41 1.14 24.35
CA GLY A 316 5.34 -0.32 24.16
C GLY A 316 4.01 -0.86 23.65
N PHE A 317 2.97 -0.03 23.56
CA PHE A 317 1.68 -0.42 22.95
C PHE A 317 1.62 0.05 21.50
N LYS A 318 1.86 -0.87 20.57
CA LYS A 318 1.89 -0.58 19.13
C LYS A 318 0.63 -1.08 18.46
N ILE A 319 0.01 -0.19 17.69
CA ILE A 319 -1.15 -0.49 16.85
C ILE A 319 -0.71 -0.31 15.40
N GLN A 320 -0.99 -1.30 14.56
CA GLN A 320 -0.81 -1.21 13.12
C GLN A 320 -2.16 -1.22 12.45
N VAL A 321 -2.45 -0.20 11.69
CA VAL A 321 -3.66 -0.09 10.88
C VAL A 321 -3.25 -0.26 9.43
N ASN A 322 -3.83 -1.25 8.77
CA ASN A 322 -3.59 -1.52 7.35
C ASN A 322 -4.90 -1.32 6.59
N GLY A 323 -4.88 -0.47 5.58
CA GLY A 323 -5.97 -0.26 4.65
C GLY A 323 -5.55 -0.73 3.26
N LYS A 324 -6.41 -1.48 2.58
CA LYS A 324 -6.17 -1.93 1.22
C LYS A 324 -7.38 -1.65 0.34
N ARG A 325 -7.12 -1.15 -0.88
CA ARG A 325 -8.09 -1.09 -1.96
C ARG A 325 -7.48 -1.77 -3.18
N TYR A 326 -8.13 -2.80 -3.65
CA TYR A 326 -7.75 -3.52 -4.85
C TYR A 326 -8.91 -3.50 -5.84
N ALA A 327 -8.63 -3.15 -7.09
CA ALA A 327 -9.58 -3.24 -8.18
C ALA A 327 -8.90 -3.93 -9.36
N ALA A 328 -9.53 -4.95 -9.88
CA ALA A 328 -9.09 -5.65 -11.08
C ALA A 328 -10.20 -5.66 -12.12
N GLN A 329 -9.82 -5.46 -13.36
CA GLN A 329 -10.67 -5.55 -14.53
C GLN A 329 -9.99 -6.45 -15.54
N SER A 330 -10.73 -7.38 -16.12
CA SER A 330 -10.26 -8.26 -17.16
C SER A 330 -11.25 -8.24 -18.33
N SER A 331 -10.71 -8.04 -19.52
CA SER A 331 -11.47 -8.08 -20.79
C SER A 331 -10.98 -9.25 -21.64
N SER A 332 -11.92 -9.97 -22.20
CA SER A 332 -11.69 -11.00 -23.23
C SER A 332 -12.28 -10.51 -24.53
N ILE A 333 -11.44 -10.36 -25.56
CA ILE A 333 -11.80 -9.70 -26.83
C ILE A 333 -11.69 -10.71 -27.96
N ILE A 334 -12.82 -11.08 -28.55
CA ILE A 334 -12.87 -11.93 -29.74
C ILE A 334 -12.76 -11.02 -30.96
N TYR A 335 -11.71 -11.22 -31.76
CA TYR A 335 -11.39 -10.35 -32.91
C TYR A 335 -11.54 -11.06 -34.27
N SER A 336 -11.86 -12.35 -34.29
CA SER A 336 -12.04 -13.14 -35.50
C SER A 336 -13.29 -12.77 -36.32
N TYR A 337 -14.24 -12.06 -35.71
CA TYR A 337 -15.43 -11.57 -36.39
C TYR A 337 -15.24 -10.14 -36.91
N GLU A 338 -16.10 -9.73 -37.83
CA GLU A 338 -16.07 -8.38 -38.42
C GLU A 338 -16.15 -7.28 -37.34
N GLN A 339 -16.98 -7.51 -36.35
CA GLN A 339 -17.06 -6.66 -35.14
C GLN A 339 -16.35 -7.32 -33.97
N LEU A 340 -15.57 -6.53 -33.22
CA LEU A 340 -14.94 -6.98 -32.00
C LEU A 340 -16.00 -7.24 -30.91
N GLN A 341 -15.93 -8.43 -30.32
CA GLN A 341 -16.80 -8.78 -29.19
C GLN A 341 -15.99 -8.78 -27.92
N GLU A 342 -16.30 -7.89 -27.00
CA GLU A 342 -15.63 -7.76 -25.72
C GLU A 342 -16.52 -8.25 -24.57
N ASN A 343 -15.99 -9.15 -23.76
CA ASN A 343 -16.58 -9.57 -22.50
C ASN A 343 -15.70 -9.07 -21.35
N MET A 344 -16.27 -8.25 -20.47
CA MET A 344 -15.58 -7.61 -19.38
C MET A 344 -16.01 -8.19 -18.03
N THR A 345 -15.04 -8.51 -17.19
CA THR A 345 -15.25 -8.95 -15.82
C THR A 345 -14.41 -8.10 -14.88
N GLY A 346 -14.86 -7.95 -13.64
CA GLY A 346 -14.13 -7.16 -12.64
C GLY A 346 -14.25 -7.73 -11.24
N SER A 347 -13.26 -7.41 -10.41
CA SER A 347 -13.28 -7.70 -8.97
C SER A 347 -12.83 -6.47 -8.20
N PHE A 348 -13.40 -6.30 -7.03
CA PHE A 348 -13.10 -5.18 -6.15
C PHE A 348 -12.99 -5.65 -4.71
N ASN A 349 -11.94 -5.22 -4.02
CA ASN A 349 -11.72 -5.49 -2.61
C ASN A 349 -11.29 -4.20 -1.92
N ILE A 350 -11.92 -3.88 -0.80
CA ILE A 350 -11.59 -2.69 -0.02
C ILE A 350 -11.67 -2.97 1.47
N THR A 351 -10.70 -2.47 2.22
CA THR A 351 -10.76 -2.44 3.68
C THR A 351 -11.63 -1.26 4.11
N GLN A 352 -12.68 -1.53 4.86
CA GLN A 352 -13.57 -0.52 5.42
C GLN A 352 -13.41 -0.43 6.93
N VAL A 353 -13.55 0.78 7.45
CA VAL A 353 -13.59 1.03 8.90
C VAL A 353 -15.06 1.14 9.30
N ALA A 354 -15.56 0.13 10.00
CA ALA A 354 -16.94 0.03 10.45
C ALA A 354 -17.10 0.32 11.96
N ILE A 355 -16.31 1.24 12.52
CA ILE A 355 -16.35 1.56 13.96
C ILE A 355 -17.73 2.10 14.35
N GLY A 356 -18.39 2.90 13.49
CA GLY A 356 -19.69 3.47 13.75
C GLY A 356 -20.79 2.45 13.99
N THR A 357 -20.69 1.28 13.36
CA THR A 357 -21.68 0.20 13.43
C THR A 357 -21.16 -1.04 14.18
N ALA A 358 -19.89 -1.07 14.56
CA ALA A 358 -19.25 -2.22 15.19
C ALA A 358 -19.88 -2.61 16.55
N PHE A 359 -20.55 -1.67 17.21
CA PHE A 359 -21.18 -1.84 18.51
C PHE A 359 -22.72 -1.83 18.45
N HIS A 360 -23.31 -1.84 17.24
CA HIS A 360 -24.74 -2.02 17.11
C HIS A 360 -25.13 -3.41 17.59
N LYS A 361 -26.25 -3.47 18.32
CA LYS A 361 -26.73 -4.74 18.85
C LYS A 361 -27.16 -5.65 17.70
N ILE A 362 -26.75 -6.90 17.80
CA ILE A 362 -27.30 -8.00 17.00
C ILE A 362 -28.36 -8.63 17.83
N GLY A 363 -29.57 -8.75 17.32
CA GLY A 363 -30.71 -9.38 18.02
C GLY A 363 -30.45 -10.84 18.37
N THR A 364 -31.19 -11.33 19.31
CA THR A 364 -31.20 -12.75 19.77
C THR A 364 -32.26 -13.54 18.99
N ALA A 365 -32.34 -14.83 19.22
CA ALA A 365 -33.38 -15.68 18.65
C ALA A 365 -34.80 -15.19 18.99
N ASP A 366 -34.97 -14.58 20.16
CA ASP A 366 -36.26 -14.03 20.62
C ASP A 366 -36.69 -12.80 19.79
N ASP A 367 -35.72 -12.03 19.27
CA ASP A 367 -35.95 -10.87 18.41
C ASP A 367 -35.82 -11.23 16.93
N ASN A 368 -35.85 -12.48 16.56
CA ASN A 368 -35.67 -12.98 15.19
C ASN A 368 -34.37 -12.49 14.54
N PHE A 369 -33.31 -12.38 15.35
CA PHE A 369 -31.98 -11.88 14.92
C PHE A 369 -32.01 -10.47 14.27
N ALA A 370 -32.91 -9.61 14.74
CA ALA A 370 -33.02 -8.24 14.23
C ALA A 370 -31.68 -7.49 14.28
N SER A 371 -31.33 -6.82 13.22
CA SER A 371 -30.10 -6.06 13.12
C SER A 371 -30.39 -4.71 12.48
N GLU A 372 -30.24 -3.63 13.25
CA GLU A 372 -30.43 -2.27 12.77
C GLU A 372 -29.57 -1.95 11.52
N THR A 373 -28.33 -2.44 11.51
CA THR A 373 -27.42 -2.25 10.37
C THR A 373 -27.91 -3.00 9.13
N PHE A 374 -28.49 -4.20 9.32
CA PHE A 374 -29.06 -4.96 8.21
C PHE A 374 -30.34 -4.33 7.67
N ASP A 375 -31.21 -3.83 8.54
CA ASP A 375 -32.43 -3.12 8.15
C ASP A 375 -32.08 -1.83 7.37
N GLN A 376 -31.03 -1.12 7.82
CA GLN A 376 -30.50 0.03 7.07
C GLN A 376 -29.96 -0.39 5.71
N PHE A 377 -29.30 -1.54 5.59
CA PHE A 377 -28.86 -2.08 4.30
C PHE A 377 -30.05 -2.34 3.36
N LEU A 378 -31.13 -2.93 3.86
CA LEU A 378 -32.34 -3.18 3.05
C LEU A 378 -32.98 -1.86 2.58
N THR A 379 -33.06 -0.86 3.45
CA THR A 379 -33.57 0.47 3.11
C THR A 379 -32.69 1.16 2.06
N ASN A 380 -31.36 1.10 2.26
CA ASN A 380 -30.39 1.68 1.30
C ASN A 380 -30.47 0.99 -0.06
N ARG A 381 -30.76 -0.30 -0.10
CA ARG A 381 -30.93 -1.06 -1.34
C ARG A 381 -32.06 -0.51 -2.19
N ASP A 382 -33.20 -0.23 -1.61
CA ASP A 382 -34.37 0.29 -2.31
C ASP A 382 -34.12 1.72 -2.85
N LEU A 383 -33.46 2.57 -2.04
CA LEU A 383 -33.06 3.90 -2.42
C LEU A 383 -32.07 3.87 -3.59
N LEU A 384 -31.03 3.04 -3.48
CA LEU A 384 -29.97 2.95 -4.49
C LEU A 384 -30.46 2.31 -5.79
N THR A 385 -31.44 1.42 -5.76
CA THR A 385 -32.05 0.86 -6.97
C THR A 385 -32.60 1.96 -7.86
N SER A 386 -33.35 2.89 -7.31
CA SER A 386 -33.92 4.02 -8.08
C SER A 386 -32.84 4.97 -8.58
N ARG A 387 -31.80 5.26 -7.76
CA ARG A 387 -30.67 6.12 -8.17
C ARG A 387 -29.82 5.49 -9.27
N VAL A 388 -29.51 4.22 -9.16
CA VAL A 388 -28.74 3.48 -10.18
C VAL A 388 -29.55 3.39 -11.47
N GLN A 389 -30.86 3.15 -11.39
CA GLN A 389 -31.75 3.18 -12.56
C GLN A 389 -31.72 4.54 -13.25
N ALA A 390 -31.91 5.64 -12.51
CA ALA A 390 -31.86 6.98 -13.06
C ALA A 390 -30.52 7.29 -13.75
N ARG A 391 -29.41 6.85 -13.14
CA ARG A 391 -28.08 7.00 -13.73
C ARG A 391 -27.94 6.23 -15.05
N TYR A 392 -28.43 5.00 -15.14
CA TYR A 392 -28.45 4.24 -16.40
C TYR A 392 -29.33 4.89 -17.46
N ASP A 393 -30.45 5.50 -17.07
CA ASP A 393 -31.37 6.19 -17.99
C ASP A 393 -30.73 7.46 -18.59
N GLU A 394 -29.75 8.06 -17.90
CA GLU A 394 -29.00 9.23 -18.38
C GLU A 394 -27.72 8.86 -19.15
N MET A 395 -27.20 7.63 -19.01
CA MET A 395 -25.97 7.23 -19.67
C MET A 395 -26.06 7.18 -21.19
N THR A 396 -24.97 7.50 -21.82
CA THR A 396 -24.75 7.29 -23.26
C THR A 396 -23.56 6.37 -23.47
N TYR A 397 -23.59 5.62 -24.57
CA TYR A 397 -22.43 4.82 -24.97
C TYR A 397 -21.23 5.75 -25.24
N PRO A 398 -20.02 5.37 -24.87
CA PRO A 398 -18.81 6.12 -25.20
C PRO A 398 -18.71 6.37 -26.71
N THR A 399 -18.12 7.49 -27.09
CA THR A 399 -17.92 7.87 -28.48
C THR A 399 -16.75 7.18 -29.15
N ALA A 400 -15.88 6.51 -28.36
CA ALA A 400 -14.70 5.77 -28.81
C ALA A 400 -14.54 4.47 -28.04
N GLY A 401 -13.68 3.56 -28.53
CA GLY A 401 -13.42 2.25 -27.93
C GLY A 401 -14.12 1.09 -28.65
N PHE A 402 -14.16 -0.09 -28.00
CA PHE A 402 -14.72 -1.35 -28.57
C PHE A 402 -16.25 -1.40 -28.63
N ILE A 403 -16.89 -0.28 -28.89
CA ILE A 403 -18.33 -0.21 -29.01
C ILE A 403 -18.69 -0.13 -30.49
N PRO A 404 -19.68 -0.92 -30.96
CA PRO A 404 -20.17 -0.83 -32.31
C PRO A 404 -20.41 0.61 -32.72
N ALA A 405 -19.95 0.97 -33.93
CA ALA A 405 -20.02 2.35 -34.42
C ALA A 405 -21.44 2.93 -34.39
N GLU A 406 -22.44 2.07 -34.60
CA GLU A 406 -23.86 2.43 -34.54
C GLU A 406 -24.38 2.75 -33.15
N LEU A 407 -23.69 2.34 -32.07
CA LEU A 407 -24.09 2.62 -30.68
C LEU A 407 -23.34 3.81 -30.09
N ARG A 408 -22.19 4.20 -30.65
CA ARG A 408 -21.34 5.27 -30.14
C ARG A 408 -22.12 6.60 -29.99
N GLY A 409 -22.09 7.16 -28.79
CA GLY A 409 -22.79 8.39 -28.46
C GLY A 409 -24.33 8.29 -28.40
N LYS A 410 -24.91 7.13 -28.69
CA LYS A 410 -26.33 6.91 -28.50
C LYS A 410 -26.64 6.67 -27.00
N LYS A 411 -27.91 6.91 -26.66
CA LYS A 411 -28.42 6.64 -25.31
C LYS A 411 -28.22 5.14 -24.98
N TYR A 412 -27.76 4.88 -23.76
CA TYR A 412 -27.53 3.49 -23.31
C TYR A 412 -28.88 2.76 -23.20
N ASP A 413 -29.01 1.67 -23.91
CA ASP A 413 -30.17 0.80 -23.83
C ASP A 413 -29.81 -0.48 -23.07
N ARG A 414 -30.38 -0.62 -21.88
CA ARG A 414 -30.16 -1.80 -21.07
C ARG A 414 -31.04 -2.94 -21.53
N LYS A 415 -30.48 -3.86 -22.31
CA LYS A 415 -31.16 -5.02 -22.88
C LYS A 415 -31.82 -5.96 -21.85
N PHE A 416 -31.52 -5.82 -20.57
CA PHE A 416 -31.96 -6.71 -19.49
C PHE A 416 -33.01 -6.09 -18.56
N GLY A 417 -33.70 -5.04 -18.97
CA GLY A 417 -34.77 -4.41 -18.20
C GLY A 417 -34.27 -3.51 -17.05
N ALA A 418 -35.16 -3.23 -16.09
CA ALA A 418 -34.87 -2.34 -14.97
C ALA A 418 -33.79 -2.91 -14.03
N VAL A 419 -33.11 -2.01 -13.30
CA VAL A 419 -32.14 -2.39 -12.27
C VAL A 419 -32.85 -3.15 -11.17
N GLY A 420 -32.42 -4.38 -10.90
CA GLY A 420 -32.95 -5.18 -9.81
C GLY A 420 -32.30 -4.84 -8.47
N ASN A 421 -33.03 -5.00 -7.37
CA ASN A 421 -32.52 -4.79 -6.01
C ASN A 421 -31.32 -5.70 -5.66
N ASN A 422 -31.14 -6.79 -6.38
CA ASN A 422 -30.04 -7.75 -6.20
C ASN A 422 -28.88 -7.51 -7.19
N SER A 423 -28.90 -6.43 -7.96
CA SER A 423 -27.78 -6.05 -8.81
C SER A 423 -26.55 -5.70 -7.97
N ALA A 424 -25.37 -6.10 -8.40
CA ALA A 424 -24.11 -5.77 -7.71
C ALA A 424 -23.91 -4.26 -7.55
N ASP A 425 -24.36 -3.47 -8.55
CA ASP A 425 -24.30 -2.01 -8.56
C ASP A 425 -25.17 -1.37 -7.47
N VAL A 426 -26.14 -2.12 -6.94
CA VAL A 426 -27.03 -1.71 -5.84
C VAL A 426 -26.54 -2.31 -4.51
N LEU A 427 -26.28 -3.62 -4.49
CA LEU A 427 -25.92 -4.33 -3.25
C LEU A 427 -24.62 -3.82 -2.63
N VAL A 428 -23.59 -3.61 -3.44
CA VAL A 428 -22.27 -3.19 -2.92
C VAL A 428 -22.33 -1.82 -2.26
N PRO A 429 -22.82 -0.75 -2.90
CA PRO A 429 -22.90 0.55 -2.25
C PRO A 429 -23.93 0.59 -1.10
N ALA A 430 -25.04 -0.17 -1.18
CA ALA A 430 -26.00 -0.29 -0.07
C ALA A 430 -25.39 -0.90 1.17
N PHE A 431 -24.61 -1.97 0.98
CA PHE A 431 -23.87 -2.62 2.07
C PHE A 431 -22.83 -1.67 2.66
N LEU A 432 -22.02 -1.04 1.81
CA LEU A 432 -20.99 -0.11 2.26
C LEU A 432 -21.58 1.06 3.05
N ALA A 433 -22.67 1.66 2.56
CA ALA A 433 -23.33 2.76 3.27
C ALA A 433 -23.83 2.32 4.64
N ALA A 434 -24.56 1.21 4.72
CA ALA A 434 -25.10 0.69 5.98
C ALA A 434 -24.00 0.37 7.00
N TYR A 435 -22.97 -0.40 6.59
CA TYR A 435 -21.93 -0.88 7.51
C TYR A 435 -20.86 0.15 7.85
N THR A 436 -20.72 1.22 7.07
CA THR A 436 -19.85 2.35 7.43
C THR A 436 -20.60 3.49 8.13
N GLY A 437 -21.92 3.40 8.28
CA GLY A 437 -22.76 4.44 8.87
C GLY A 437 -22.87 5.68 7.98
N ARG A 438 -22.69 5.55 6.66
CA ARG A 438 -22.83 6.64 5.70
C ARG A 438 -24.26 6.71 5.16
N ASP A 439 -24.71 7.91 4.82
CA ASP A 439 -25.97 8.09 4.15
C ASP A 439 -25.88 7.62 2.68
N ALA A 440 -26.76 6.71 2.28
CA ALA A 440 -26.87 6.25 0.90
C ALA A 440 -27.50 7.31 -0.02
N GLY A 441 -28.06 8.38 0.54
CA GLY A 441 -28.62 9.52 -0.17
C GLY A 441 -27.59 10.57 -0.60
N SER A 442 -26.38 10.55 -0.02
CA SER A 442 -25.34 11.55 -0.27
C SER A 442 -24.44 11.24 -1.47
#